data_28c3d72ffe5414aedd650b3cbb4b3baa
#
_entry.id   28c3d72ffe5414aedd650b3cbb4b3baa
#
_cell.length_a   1.000
_cell.length_b   1.000
_cell.length_c   1.000
_cell.angle_alpha   90.00
_cell.angle_beta   90.00
_cell.angle_gamma   90.00
#
_symmetry.space_group_name_H-M   'P 1'
#
loop_
_entity.id
_entity.type
_entity.pdbx_description
1 polymer ?
#
loop_
_entity_poly.entity_id
_entity_poly.type
_entity_poly.pdbx_seq_one_letter_code
_entity_poly.pdbx_strand_id
1 'polypeptide(L)'
;MNTYKVSCSFGELIDKYTILKIKFDKIKDSDKNQNIKNEIFCLEKEFPIIKTIDPLFQQLADINNKLWIFEDDVRIKSKNSQFDKHYIYITESIHKTNDLRFEIKKKINDKYNSFLREEKSYSVDSPRSNDELLEDGKMLYSQGKYIESFHILKSLIGMFCNYNSYDNFFVDLLFAYDNVCSILNIKNDYSYKIKIVIDILDDIPIFNELNTYVKTSYASHCLHNLNYLNAGPYLKHLNFITGPNVSPESICFFKKNDIDKSLLIYDGGGIGDKIMFARFIPILCERYNKNKIIFFTNKSLLWIFEYIFHSISNLTIVSYLDSQSLPKFDYHCSLISLIHYLNFTYHTIIFQPLLEKIIMPSSSNFILSNLHPHKRNFIINWKGNSKNLHEESNRKMDLKFLENMFKNPLLSDIHWIVINKELDYLETMTLNENNIIYLGDQIDNGNAFQDSMLLIQNADGVITTDTSLAHISLNMNIDTYVLLTIGCEWRWVREGKTNWYPNAKLFRQKKLGDWEQVVNDLTSSLIS
;
A
#
# COMPACT_ATOMS: atom_id res chain seq x y z
N MET A 1 0.89 -29.79 57.89
CA MET A 1 0.88 -29.13 56.58
C MET A 1 1.66 -27.84 56.71
N ASN A 2 2.68 -27.65 55.89
CA ASN A 2 3.47 -26.43 55.93
C ASN A 2 2.73 -25.31 55.23
N THR A 3 2.41 -24.23 55.94
CA THR A 3 1.86 -22.98 55.36
C THR A 3 2.96 -21.92 55.35
N TYR A 4 3.09 -21.22 54.21
CA TYR A 4 4.02 -20.13 54.10
C TYR A 4 3.26 -18.80 54.14
N LYS A 5 3.77 -17.80 54.85
CA LYS A 5 3.19 -16.46 54.94
C LYS A 5 3.99 -15.51 54.05
N VAL A 6 3.26 -14.74 53.24
CA VAL A 6 3.82 -13.67 52.40
C VAL A 6 3.09 -12.37 52.75
N SER A 7 3.85 -11.29 52.95
CA SER A 7 3.27 -9.97 53.16
C SER A 7 2.67 -9.45 51.87
N CYS A 8 1.42 -8.99 51.87
CA CYS A 8 0.75 -8.38 50.72
C CYS A 8 0.00 -7.12 51.18
N SER A 9 -0.40 -6.29 50.19
CA SER A 9 -1.27 -5.14 50.47
C SER A 9 -2.68 -5.57 50.85
N PHE A 10 -3.40 -4.70 51.52
CA PHE A 10 -4.79 -5.02 51.91
C PHE A 10 -5.70 -5.15 50.68
N GLY A 11 -5.46 -4.31 49.62
CA GLY A 11 -6.16 -4.42 48.34
C GLY A 11 -5.96 -5.78 47.67
N GLU A 12 -4.74 -6.35 47.74
CA GLU A 12 -4.45 -7.69 47.21
C GLU A 12 -5.14 -8.80 48.02
N LEU A 13 -5.22 -8.63 49.32
CA LEU A 13 -5.93 -9.57 50.19
C LEU A 13 -7.41 -9.65 49.84
N ILE A 14 -8.08 -8.51 49.67
CA ILE A 14 -9.49 -8.43 49.27
C ILE A 14 -9.67 -8.96 47.83
N ASP A 15 -8.75 -8.65 46.94
CA ASP A 15 -8.76 -9.13 45.57
C ASP A 15 -8.69 -10.67 45.52
N LYS A 16 -7.76 -11.27 46.23
CA LYS A 16 -7.63 -12.72 46.36
C LYS A 16 -8.92 -13.34 46.96
N TYR A 17 -9.49 -12.71 47.98
CA TYR A 17 -10.72 -13.19 48.62
C TYR A 17 -11.92 -13.16 47.66
N THR A 18 -12.12 -12.09 46.94
CA THR A 18 -13.22 -11.95 45.95
C THR A 18 -13.08 -12.95 44.81
N ILE A 19 -11.85 -13.17 44.30
CA ILE A 19 -11.58 -14.18 43.28
C ILE A 19 -11.91 -15.61 43.83
N LEU A 20 -11.53 -15.92 45.06
CA LEU A 20 -11.84 -17.21 45.66
C LEU A 20 -13.35 -17.42 45.81
N LYS A 21 -14.13 -16.40 46.14
CA LYS A 21 -15.58 -16.47 46.17
C LYS A 21 -16.17 -16.78 44.78
N ILE A 22 -15.70 -16.10 43.74
CA ILE A 22 -16.10 -16.36 42.35
C ILE A 22 -15.75 -17.79 41.93
N LYS A 23 -14.54 -18.26 42.25
CA LYS A 23 -14.13 -19.65 42.00
C LYS A 23 -15.03 -20.66 42.69
N PHE A 24 -15.37 -20.40 43.95
CA PHE A 24 -16.22 -21.27 44.72
C PHE A 24 -17.63 -21.42 44.10
N ASP A 25 -18.18 -20.35 43.59
CA ASP A 25 -19.51 -20.35 42.96
C ASP A 25 -19.51 -21.00 41.57
N LYS A 26 -18.43 -20.83 40.81
CA LYS A 26 -18.36 -21.26 39.41
C LYS A 26 -17.79 -22.66 39.19
N ILE A 27 -16.88 -23.13 40.04
CA ILE A 27 -16.24 -24.43 39.89
C ILE A 27 -17.16 -25.51 40.50
N LYS A 28 -17.47 -26.54 39.69
CA LYS A 28 -18.37 -27.62 40.10
C LYS A 28 -17.65 -28.88 40.61
N ASP A 29 -16.34 -28.95 40.48
CA ASP A 29 -15.49 -30.04 40.92
C ASP A 29 -15.42 -30.04 42.48
N SER A 30 -15.79 -31.14 43.11
CA SER A 30 -15.91 -31.27 44.58
C SER A 30 -14.56 -31.07 45.28
N ASP A 31 -13.50 -31.65 44.73
CA ASP A 31 -12.17 -31.64 45.37
C ASP A 31 -11.52 -30.26 45.26
N LYS A 32 -11.66 -29.63 44.10
CA LYS A 32 -11.23 -28.24 43.89
C LYS A 32 -12.01 -27.30 44.79
N ASN A 33 -13.30 -27.48 44.89
CA ASN A 33 -14.15 -26.67 45.76
C ASN A 33 -13.81 -26.82 47.24
N GLN A 34 -13.43 -28.02 47.68
CA GLN A 34 -12.96 -28.24 49.07
C GLN A 34 -11.65 -27.47 49.34
N ASN A 35 -10.72 -27.46 48.38
CA ASN A 35 -9.48 -26.69 48.51
C ASN A 35 -9.77 -25.17 48.58
N ILE A 36 -10.67 -24.65 47.73
CA ILE A 36 -11.11 -23.25 47.74
C ILE A 36 -11.76 -22.89 49.10
N LYS A 37 -12.63 -23.75 49.64
CA LYS A 37 -13.23 -23.56 50.97
C LYS A 37 -12.18 -23.45 52.07
N ASN A 38 -11.20 -24.33 52.06
CA ASN A 38 -10.12 -24.32 53.04
C ASN A 38 -9.34 -23.00 52.98
N GLU A 39 -9.05 -22.49 51.77
CA GLU A 39 -8.33 -21.24 51.58
C GLU A 39 -9.15 -20.02 52.03
N ILE A 40 -10.44 -19.97 51.69
CA ILE A 40 -11.38 -18.94 52.19
C ILE A 40 -11.43 -18.97 53.72
N PHE A 41 -11.59 -20.15 54.32
CA PHE A 41 -11.65 -20.32 55.79
C PHE A 41 -10.36 -19.79 56.45
N CYS A 42 -9.19 -20.10 55.92
CA CYS A 42 -7.94 -19.61 56.45
C CYS A 42 -7.85 -18.07 56.41
N LEU A 43 -8.25 -17.45 55.27
CA LEU A 43 -8.28 -16.00 55.13
C LEU A 43 -9.28 -15.33 56.08
N GLU A 44 -10.49 -15.88 56.21
CA GLU A 44 -11.53 -15.33 57.10
C GLU A 44 -11.17 -15.47 58.58
N LYS A 45 -10.43 -16.50 58.95
CA LYS A 45 -9.94 -16.72 60.32
C LYS A 45 -8.81 -15.76 60.66
N GLU A 46 -7.87 -15.56 59.74
CA GLU A 46 -6.70 -14.72 59.98
C GLU A 46 -7.01 -13.22 59.84
N PHE A 47 -7.94 -12.86 58.95
CA PHE A 47 -8.32 -11.48 58.64
C PHE A 47 -9.85 -11.28 58.71
N PRO A 48 -10.47 -11.23 59.88
CA PRO A 48 -11.94 -11.09 60.00
C PRO A 48 -12.51 -9.85 59.32
N ILE A 49 -11.72 -8.82 59.16
CA ILE A 49 -12.09 -7.55 58.51
C ILE A 49 -12.53 -7.71 57.02
N ILE A 50 -12.10 -8.80 56.35
CA ILE A 50 -12.49 -9.07 54.95
C ILE A 50 -14.00 -9.37 54.81
N LYS A 51 -14.70 -9.69 55.91
CA LYS A 51 -16.14 -9.89 55.94
C LYS A 51 -16.92 -8.58 56.07
N THR A 52 -16.27 -7.47 56.26
CA THR A 52 -16.94 -6.18 56.38
C THR A 52 -17.68 -5.85 55.09
N ILE A 53 -18.89 -5.33 55.20
CA ILE A 53 -19.64 -4.82 54.05
C ILE A 53 -19.06 -3.46 53.67
N ASP A 54 -18.30 -3.43 52.59
CA ASP A 54 -17.68 -2.24 52.06
C ASP A 54 -18.00 -2.11 50.55
N PRO A 55 -18.52 -0.96 50.10
CA PRO A 55 -18.82 -0.74 48.69
C PRO A 55 -17.61 -0.97 47.74
N LEU A 56 -16.37 -0.71 48.18
CA LEU A 56 -15.18 -0.97 47.39
C LEU A 56 -14.91 -2.48 47.22
N PHE A 57 -15.21 -3.29 48.25
CA PHE A 57 -15.06 -4.75 48.12
C PHE A 57 -16.07 -5.33 47.14
N GLN A 58 -17.31 -4.79 47.16
CA GLN A 58 -18.32 -5.18 46.17
C GLN A 58 -17.92 -4.76 44.76
N GLN A 59 -17.44 -3.53 44.56
CA GLN A 59 -16.93 -3.06 43.26
C GLN A 59 -15.81 -3.96 42.75
N LEU A 60 -14.87 -4.37 43.61
CA LEU A 60 -13.79 -5.26 43.23
C LEU A 60 -14.31 -6.66 42.85
N ALA A 61 -15.28 -7.17 43.57
CA ALA A 61 -15.93 -8.45 43.27
C ALA A 61 -16.62 -8.40 41.88
N ASP A 62 -17.35 -7.32 41.60
CA ASP A 62 -18.04 -7.12 40.32
C ASP A 62 -17.05 -7.04 39.14
N ILE A 63 -15.93 -6.33 39.32
CA ILE A 63 -14.85 -6.24 38.34
C ILE A 63 -14.21 -7.60 38.11
N ASN A 64 -13.90 -8.34 39.17
CA ASN A 64 -13.32 -9.69 39.08
C ASN A 64 -14.27 -10.68 38.40
N ASN A 65 -15.57 -10.56 38.63
CA ASN A 65 -16.57 -11.41 37.95
C ASN A 65 -16.67 -11.07 36.43
N LYS A 66 -16.55 -9.80 36.04
CA LYS A 66 -16.46 -9.40 34.62
C LYS A 66 -15.21 -9.96 33.97
N LEU A 67 -14.06 -9.85 34.63
CA LEU A 67 -12.81 -10.43 34.15
C LEU A 67 -12.90 -11.93 33.95
N TRP A 68 -13.55 -12.64 34.90
CA TRP A 68 -13.78 -14.09 34.78
C TRP A 68 -14.51 -14.43 33.48
N ILE A 69 -15.59 -13.70 33.18
CA ILE A 69 -16.41 -13.92 31.97
C ILE A 69 -15.57 -13.65 30.71
N PHE A 70 -14.89 -12.55 30.65
CA PHE A 70 -14.06 -12.20 29.48
C PHE A 70 -12.92 -13.20 29.25
N GLU A 71 -12.25 -13.64 30.29
CA GLU A 71 -11.17 -14.64 30.23
C GLU A 71 -11.69 -16.00 29.73
N ASP A 72 -12.86 -16.44 30.18
CA ASP A 72 -13.48 -17.68 29.71
C ASP A 72 -13.86 -17.55 28.21
N ASP A 73 -14.47 -16.45 27.80
CA ASP A 73 -14.83 -16.20 26.39
C ASP A 73 -13.62 -16.17 25.47
N VAL A 74 -12.53 -15.49 25.88
CA VAL A 74 -11.27 -15.47 25.11
C VAL A 74 -10.70 -16.87 24.96
N ARG A 75 -10.70 -17.68 26.03
CA ARG A 75 -10.19 -19.07 25.98
C ARG A 75 -11.01 -19.95 25.05
N ILE A 76 -12.34 -19.82 25.09
CA ILE A 76 -13.25 -20.58 24.21
C ILE A 76 -12.99 -20.20 22.75
N LYS A 77 -12.90 -18.90 22.44
CA LYS A 77 -12.65 -18.41 21.08
C LYS A 77 -11.26 -18.79 20.58
N SER A 78 -10.22 -18.66 21.41
CA SER A 78 -8.86 -19.09 21.08
C SER A 78 -8.79 -20.59 20.78
N LYS A 79 -9.44 -21.43 21.61
CA LYS A 79 -9.48 -22.88 21.39
C LYS A 79 -10.14 -23.24 20.05
N ASN A 80 -11.12 -22.45 19.62
CA ASN A 80 -11.84 -22.64 18.36
C ASN A 80 -11.23 -21.86 17.18
N SER A 81 -10.08 -21.21 17.38
CA SER A 81 -9.41 -20.35 16.38
C SER A 81 -10.32 -19.24 15.82
N GLN A 82 -11.24 -18.72 16.66
CA GLN A 82 -12.19 -17.68 16.31
C GLN A 82 -11.66 -16.29 16.70
N PHE A 83 -10.81 -15.70 15.85
CA PHE A 83 -10.20 -14.38 16.07
C PHE A 83 -11.00 -13.27 15.38
N ASP A 84 -12.30 -13.21 15.64
CA ASP A 84 -13.24 -12.26 15.08
C ASP A 84 -13.23 -10.90 15.82
N LYS A 85 -14.07 -9.95 15.38
CA LYS A 85 -14.22 -8.64 16.03
C LYS A 85 -14.60 -8.73 17.51
N HIS A 86 -15.33 -9.76 17.89
CA HIS A 86 -15.72 -9.97 19.27
C HIS A 86 -14.54 -10.43 20.12
N TYR A 87 -13.64 -11.27 19.57
CA TYR A 87 -12.38 -11.62 20.23
C TYR A 87 -11.52 -10.39 20.54
N ILE A 88 -11.38 -9.49 19.57
CA ILE A 88 -10.63 -8.23 19.74
C ILE A 88 -11.27 -7.37 20.84
N TYR A 89 -12.58 -7.19 20.78
CA TYR A 89 -13.34 -6.44 21.80
C TYR A 89 -13.16 -7.00 23.21
N ILE A 90 -13.24 -8.32 23.40
CA ILE A 90 -13.06 -8.95 24.71
C ILE A 90 -11.63 -8.76 25.21
N THR A 91 -10.63 -8.94 24.35
CA THR A 91 -9.21 -8.75 24.71
C THR A 91 -8.92 -7.32 25.17
N GLU A 92 -9.40 -6.31 24.44
CA GLU A 92 -9.31 -4.91 24.87
C GLU A 92 -10.06 -4.66 26.19
N SER A 93 -11.22 -5.30 26.38
CA SER A 93 -12.03 -5.19 27.59
C SER A 93 -11.33 -5.77 28.80
N ILE A 94 -10.55 -6.84 28.64
CA ILE A 94 -9.73 -7.42 29.72
C ILE A 94 -8.70 -6.40 30.21
N HIS A 95 -7.99 -5.73 29.30
CA HIS A 95 -7.00 -4.73 29.69
C HIS A 95 -7.64 -3.56 30.46
N LYS A 96 -8.68 -2.95 29.91
CA LYS A 96 -9.43 -1.86 30.56
C LYS A 96 -9.99 -2.26 31.93
N THR A 97 -10.51 -3.48 32.05
CA THR A 97 -11.08 -3.97 33.30
C THR A 97 -10.00 -4.28 34.35
N ASN A 98 -8.81 -4.74 33.92
CA ASN A 98 -7.66 -4.89 34.83
C ASN A 98 -7.13 -3.55 35.35
N ASP A 99 -7.23 -2.48 34.57
CA ASP A 99 -6.87 -1.14 35.05
C ASP A 99 -7.86 -0.64 36.11
N LEU A 100 -9.15 -0.82 35.89
CA LEU A 100 -10.18 -0.53 36.88
C LEU A 100 -9.98 -1.36 38.16
N ARG A 101 -9.61 -2.64 38.06
CA ARG A 101 -9.28 -3.50 39.19
C ARG A 101 -8.13 -2.93 40.01
N PHE A 102 -7.07 -2.47 39.35
CA PHE A 102 -5.94 -1.84 40.01
C PHE A 102 -6.36 -0.56 40.77
N GLU A 103 -7.14 0.32 40.13
CA GLU A 103 -7.64 1.54 40.75
C GLU A 103 -8.49 1.28 42.01
N ILE A 104 -9.34 0.24 42.00
CA ILE A 104 -10.12 -0.12 43.18
C ILE A 104 -9.24 -0.70 44.28
N LYS A 105 -8.24 -1.54 43.95
CA LYS A 105 -7.26 -2.03 44.92
C LYS A 105 -6.51 -0.89 45.59
N LYS A 106 -6.11 0.12 44.82
CA LYS A 106 -5.45 1.34 45.31
C LYS A 106 -6.35 2.09 46.30
N LYS A 107 -7.61 2.34 45.94
CA LYS A 107 -8.60 2.98 46.83
C LYS A 107 -8.81 2.19 48.12
N ILE A 108 -8.82 0.84 48.10
CA ILE A 108 -8.88 -0.01 49.26
C ILE A 108 -7.61 0.18 50.12
N ASN A 109 -6.43 0.16 49.53
CA ASN A 109 -5.18 0.36 50.24
C ASN A 109 -5.13 1.73 50.95
N ASP A 110 -5.59 2.78 50.28
CA ASP A 110 -5.66 4.13 50.85
C ASP A 110 -6.66 4.21 52.00
N LYS A 111 -7.88 3.68 51.82
CA LYS A 111 -8.93 3.68 52.84
C LYS A 111 -8.55 2.93 54.13
N TYR A 112 -7.82 1.82 53.99
CA TYR A 112 -7.41 0.98 55.10
C TYR A 112 -5.97 1.16 55.55
N ASN A 113 -5.30 2.25 55.06
CA ASN A 113 -3.94 2.62 55.42
C ASN A 113 -2.95 1.46 55.25
N SER A 114 -3.03 0.72 54.14
CA SER A 114 -2.13 -0.39 53.87
C SER A 114 -0.68 0.10 53.74
N PHE A 115 0.23 -0.54 54.50
CA PHE A 115 1.64 -0.22 54.46
C PHE A 115 2.27 -0.61 53.13
N LEU A 116 1.88 -1.79 52.59
CA LEU A 116 2.31 -2.21 51.26
C LEU A 116 1.33 -1.66 50.21
N ARG A 117 1.87 -1.23 49.09
CA ARG A 117 1.10 -0.75 47.96
C ARG A 117 1.63 -1.44 46.69
N GLU A 118 0.72 -1.93 45.88
CA GLU A 118 1.06 -2.43 44.56
C GLU A 118 1.29 -1.23 43.64
N GLU A 119 2.45 -1.16 42.99
CA GLU A 119 2.72 -0.19 41.94
C GLU A 119 2.66 -0.91 40.59
N LYS A 120 1.86 -0.39 39.67
CA LYS A 120 1.91 -0.79 38.28
C LYS A 120 2.75 0.24 37.54
N SER A 121 3.84 -0.21 36.98
CA SER A 121 4.54 0.51 35.94
C SER A 121 4.15 -0.11 34.61
N TYR A 122 3.09 0.42 34.02
CA TYR A 122 3.08 0.36 32.57
C TYR A 122 4.07 1.43 32.10
N SER A 123 4.84 1.15 31.08
CA SER A 123 5.32 2.20 30.20
C SER A 123 4.07 2.80 29.52
N VAL A 124 3.26 3.52 30.29
CA VAL A 124 2.35 4.49 29.73
C VAL A 124 3.29 5.62 29.36
N ASP A 125 3.81 5.54 28.14
CA ASP A 125 4.11 6.76 27.43
C ASP A 125 2.93 7.68 27.71
N SER A 126 3.20 8.93 28.09
CA SER A 126 2.20 9.99 28.17
C SER A 126 1.24 9.78 26.99
N PRO A 127 -0.10 9.87 27.19
CA PRO A 127 -1.05 9.57 26.12
C PRO A 127 -0.53 10.26 24.86
N ARG A 128 -0.22 9.46 23.83
CA ARG A 128 0.40 9.97 22.61
C ARG A 128 -0.44 11.12 22.11
N SER A 129 0.20 12.21 21.78
CA SER A 129 -0.48 13.35 21.20
C SER A 129 -1.14 12.93 19.86
N ASN A 130 -2.14 13.68 19.44
CA ASN A 130 -2.77 13.41 18.13
C ASN A 130 -1.75 13.50 16.98
N ASP A 131 -0.77 14.41 17.10
CA ASP A 131 0.32 14.55 16.13
C ASP A 131 1.21 13.29 16.09
N GLU A 132 1.58 12.73 17.24
CA GLU A 132 2.36 11.48 17.31
C GLU A 132 1.57 10.30 16.71
N LEU A 133 0.27 10.19 16.96
CA LEU A 133 -0.58 9.16 16.36
C LEU A 133 -0.70 9.32 14.84
N LEU A 134 -0.79 10.55 14.34
CA LEU A 134 -0.80 10.84 12.92
C LEU A 134 0.52 10.42 12.26
N GLU A 135 1.64 10.78 12.85
CA GLU A 135 2.97 10.41 12.34
C GLU A 135 3.20 8.88 12.41
N ASP A 136 2.75 8.21 13.46
CA ASP A 136 2.77 6.74 13.53
C ASP A 136 1.95 6.11 12.39
N GLY A 137 0.77 6.62 12.14
CA GLY A 137 -0.07 6.16 11.02
C GLY A 137 0.62 6.33 9.67
N LYS A 138 1.23 7.49 9.43
CA LYS A 138 1.99 7.79 8.21
C LYS A 138 3.26 6.91 8.09
N MET A 139 3.96 6.71 9.20
CA MET A 139 5.14 5.83 9.26
C MET A 139 4.77 4.38 8.92
N LEU A 140 3.70 3.85 9.51
CA LEU A 140 3.23 2.49 9.21
C LEU A 140 2.83 2.35 7.73
N TYR A 141 2.18 3.37 7.16
CA TYR A 141 1.86 3.41 5.74
C TYR A 141 3.14 3.32 4.88
N SER A 142 4.16 4.11 5.20
CA SER A 142 5.44 4.09 4.49
C SER A 142 6.19 2.76 4.61
N GLN A 143 5.96 2.01 5.69
CA GLN A 143 6.49 0.66 5.91
C GLN A 143 5.66 -0.45 5.24
N GLY A 144 4.58 -0.12 4.54
CA GLY A 144 3.66 -1.10 3.94
C GLY A 144 2.73 -1.81 4.91
N LYS A 145 2.69 -1.39 6.18
CA LYS A 145 1.79 -1.91 7.21
C LYS A 145 0.43 -1.21 7.15
N TYR A 146 -0.25 -1.41 6.03
CA TYR A 146 -1.45 -0.63 5.69
C TYR A 146 -2.63 -0.87 6.62
N ILE A 147 -2.81 -2.09 7.13
CA ILE A 147 -3.92 -2.44 8.04
C ILE A 147 -3.73 -1.75 9.39
N GLU A 148 -2.53 -1.79 9.94
CA GLU A 148 -2.19 -1.11 11.21
C GLU A 148 -2.30 0.41 11.06
N SER A 149 -1.78 0.96 9.98
CA SER A 149 -1.95 2.38 9.62
C SER A 149 -3.42 2.77 9.55
N PHE A 150 -4.25 1.97 8.87
CA PHE A 150 -5.69 2.21 8.74
C PHE A 150 -6.39 2.26 10.12
N HIS A 151 -6.06 1.35 11.03
CA HIS A 151 -6.69 1.33 12.35
C HIS A 151 -6.36 2.57 13.17
N ILE A 152 -5.10 3.03 13.17
CA ILE A 152 -4.68 4.25 13.87
C ILE A 152 -5.37 5.46 13.25
N LEU A 153 -5.26 5.66 11.95
CA LEU A 153 -5.81 6.82 11.26
C LEU A 153 -7.34 6.85 11.32
N LYS A 154 -8.00 5.69 11.25
CA LYS A 154 -9.47 5.59 11.40
C LYS A 154 -9.92 5.96 12.80
N SER A 155 -9.22 5.52 13.84
CA SER A 155 -9.52 5.91 15.21
C SER A 155 -9.35 7.41 15.39
N LEU A 156 -8.25 7.96 14.89
CA LEU A 156 -7.92 9.36 15.02
C LEU A 156 -8.93 10.25 14.26
N ILE A 157 -9.23 9.96 12.99
CA ILE A 157 -10.19 10.76 12.22
C ILE A 157 -11.60 10.68 12.79
N GLY A 158 -11.97 9.57 13.44
CA GLY A 158 -13.24 9.40 14.13
C GLY A 158 -13.43 10.39 15.29
N MET A 159 -12.34 10.83 15.95
CA MET A 159 -12.39 11.85 17.00
C MET A 159 -12.69 13.24 16.42
N PHE A 160 -12.36 13.48 15.16
CA PHE A 160 -12.50 14.74 14.45
C PHE A 160 -13.64 14.73 13.41
N CYS A 161 -14.52 13.74 13.42
CA CYS A 161 -15.58 13.60 12.42
C CYS A 161 -16.52 14.82 12.34
N ASN A 162 -16.77 15.47 13.47
CA ASN A 162 -17.60 16.67 13.58
C ASN A 162 -16.79 17.98 13.56
N TYR A 163 -15.48 17.90 13.29
CA TYR A 163 -14.61 19.07 13.29
C TYR A 163 -14.84 19.89 12.02
N ASN A 164 -15.08 21.18 12.19
CA ASN A 164 -15.37 22.13 11.11
C ASN A 164 -14.21 23.11 10.84
N SER A 165 -13.11 22.99 11.58
CA SER A 165 -11.88 23.72 11.30
C SER A 165 -10.99 22.87 10.41
N TYR A 166 -10.43 23.46 9.37
CA TYR A 166 -9.49 22.81 8.43
C TYR A 166 -8.08 23.34 8.71
N ASP A 167 -7.59 23.08 9.92
CA ASP A 167 -6.19 23.34 10.25
C ASP A 167 -5.26 22.30 9.61
N ASN A 168 -3.96 22.55 9.74
CA ASN A 168 -2.91 21.75 9.14
C ASN A 168 -2.99 20.28 9.56
N PHE A 169 -3.25 20.02 10.84
CA PHE A 169 -3.35 18.68 11.39
C PHE A 169 -4.51 17.91 10.78
N PHE A 170 -5.70 18.51 10.74
CA PHE A 170 -6.88 17.82 10.22
C PHE A 170 -6.79 17.56 8.72
N VAL A 171 -6.22 18.49 7.97
CA VAL A 171 -5.97 18.31 6.53
C VAL A 171 -4.98 17.18 6.28
N ASP A 172 -3.88 17.12 7.01
CA ASP A 172 -2.90 16.05 6.88
C ASP A 172 -3.49 14.68 7.26
N LEU A 173 -4.26 14.62 8.34
CA LEU A 173 -4.99 13.43 8.77
C LEU A 173 -5.98 12.94 7.70
N LEU A 174 -6.74 13.85 7.09
CA LEU A 174 -7.70 13.53 6.03
C LEU A 174 -7.03 12.83 4.85
N PHE A 175 -5.91 13.37 4.38
CA PHE A 175 -5.19 12.79 3.25
C PHE A 175 -4.41 11.52 3.62
N ALA A 176 -3.84 11.44 4.83
CA ALA A 176 -3.22 10.20 5.30
C ALA A 176 -4.24 9.06 5.36
N TYR A 177 -5.45 9.34 5.86
CA TYR A 177 -6.54 8.37 5.89
C TYR A 177 -7.04 7.99 4.48
N ASP A 178 -7.15 8.95 3.57
CA ASP A 178 -7.55 8.70 2.17
C ASP A 178 -6.55 7.81 1.44
N ASN A 179 -5.26 8.06 1.61
CA ASN A 179 -4.21 7.26 1.00
C ASN A 179 -4.29 5.80 1.44
N VAL A 180 -4.47 5.53 2.74
CA VAL A 180 -4.58 4.16 3.24
C VAL A 180 -5.88 3.48 2.82
N CYS A 181 -6.99 4.22 2.77
CA CYS A 181 -8.25 3.72 2.23
C CYS A 181 -8.11 3.32 0.75
N SER A 182 -7.38 4.13 -0.01
CA SER A 182 -7.13 3.88 -1.44
C SER A 182 -6.35 2.58 -1.66
N ILE A 183 -5.26 2.36 -0.92
CA ILE A 183 -4.44 1.14 -1.00
C ILE A 183 -5.25 -0.11 -0.58
N LEU A 184 -6.07 0.00 0.45
CA LEU A 184 -6.90 -1.12 0.93
C LEU A 184 -8.20 -1.31 0.14
N ASN A 185 -8.48 -0.46 -0.84
CA ASN A 185 -9.74 -0.40 -1.58
C ASN A 185 -10.97 -0.28 -0.65
N ILE A 186 -10.84 0.50 0.40
CA ILE A 186 -11.91 0.80 1.37
C ILE A 186 -12.51 2.15 1.02
N LYS A 187 -13.85 2.24 1.06
CA LYS A 187 -14.54 3.53 0.87
C LYS A 187 -14.15 4.50 1.98
N ASN A 188 -13.69 5.67 1.59
CA ASN A 188 -13.42 6.77 2.52
C ASN A 188 -14.72 7.55 2.79
N ASP A 189 -15.27 7.42 4.00
CA ASP A 189 -16.52 8.11 4.39
C ASP A 189 -16.34 9.63 4.55
N TYR A 190 -15.11 10.13 4.58
CA TYR A 190 -14.77 11.56 4.71
C TYR A 190 -14.34 12.21 3.38
N SER A 191 -14.48 11.53 2.25
CA SER A 191 -14.08 12.03 0.93
C SER A 191 -14.74 13.38 0.56
N TYR A 192 -15.95 13.64 1.06
CA TYR A 192 -16.61 14.93 0.88
C TYR A 192 -15.88 16.10 1.55
N LYS A 193 -15.19 15.86 2.69
CA LYS A 193 -14.38 16.88 3.38
C LYS A 193 -13.12 17.22 2.59
N ILE A 194 -12.55 16.26 1.88
CA ILE A 194 -11.42 16.50 0.97
C ILE A 194 -11.79 17.53 -0.09
N LYS A 195 -12.98 17.42 -0.68
CA LYS A 195 -13.46 18.41 -1.65
C LYS A 195 -13.59 19.81 -1.04
N ILE A 196 -14.15 19.92 0.17
CA ILE A 196 -14.25 21.20 0.87
C ILE A 196 -12.86 21.81 1.12
N VAL A 197 -11.90 21.00 1.59
CA VAL A 197 -10.52 21.45 1.82
C VAL A 197 -9.93 22.09 0.57
N ILE A 198 -10.19 21.52 -0.59
CA ILE A 198 -9.62 21.98 -1.85
C ILE A 198 -10.28 23.27 -2.33
N ASP A 199 -11.59 23.35 -2.19
CA ASP A 199 -12.33 24.58 -2.55
C ASP A 199 -11.84 25.80 -1.73
N ILE A 200 -11.29 25.57 -0.52
CA ILE A 200 -10.72 26.64 0.33
C ILE A 200 -9.20 26.77 0.24
N LEU A 201 -8.47 25.79 -0.33
CA LEU A 201 -6.99 25.81 -0.39
C LEU A 201 -6.44 26.98 -1.23
N ASP A 202 -7.17 27.42 -2.25
CA ASP A 202 -6.75 28.52 -3.10
C ASP A 202 -6.92 29.89 -2.42
N ASP A 203 -7.73 29.98 -1.36
CA ASP A 203 -8.04 31.24 -0.64
C ASP A 203 -7.22 31.48 0.64
N ILE A 204 -6.42 30.49 1.10
CA ILE A 204 -5.70 30.59 2.39
C ILE A 204 -4.18 30.64 2.20
N PRO A 205 -3.50 31.77 2.53
CA PRO A 205 -2.05 31.93 2.39
C PRO A 205 -1.20 30.96 3.22
N ILE A 206 -1.75 30.41 4.31
CA ILE A 206 -1.09 29.45 5.23
C ILE A 206 -0.80 28.10 4.55
N PHE A 207 -1.55 27.74 3.52
CA PHE A 207 -1.36 26.48 2.77
C PHE A 207 -0.17 26.48 1.82
N ASN A 208 0.58 27.55 1.71
CA ASN A 208 1.78 27.57 0.85
C ASN A 208 2.92 26.69 1.36
N GLU A 209 2.99 26.32 2.63
CA GLU A 209 4.04 25.46 3.21
C GLU A 209 3.61 23.99 3.41
N LEU A 210 2.34 23.71 3.64
CA LEU A 210 1.76 22.34 3.69
C LEU A 210 1.68 21.63 2.35
N ASN A 211 2.11 22.14 1.47
CA ASN A 211 1.63 22.37 0.15
C ASN A 211 1.83 21.19 -0.83
N THR A 212 3.01 20.56 -0.84
CA THR A 212 3.32 19.54 -1.86
C THR A 212 2.63 18.21 -1.55
N TYR A 213 2.60 17.77 -0.29
CA TYR A 213 1.98 16.51 0.11
C TYR A 213 0.46 16.54 -0.11
N VAL A 214 -0.21 17.59 0.34
CA VAL A 214 -1.66 17.77 0.19
C VAL A 214 -2.04 17.82 -1.30
N LYS A 215 -1.33 18.63 -2.09
CA LYS A 215 -1.57 18.75 -3.55
C LYS A 215 -1.32 17.43 -4.28
N THR A 216 -0.28 16.70 -3.90
CA THR A 216 0.02 15.37 -4.46
C THR A 216 -1.07 14.36 -4.11
N SER A 217 -1.46 14.30 -2.85
CA SER A 217 -2.51 13.38 -2.37
C SER A 217 -3.85 13.68 -3.02
N TYR A 218 -4.20 14.96 -3.18
CA TYR A 218 -5.41 15.35 -3.89
C TYR A 218 -5.39 14.97 -5.37
N ALA A 219 -4.30 15.24 -6.07
CA ALA A 219 -4.16 14.82 -7.46
C ALA A 219 -4.33 13.30 -7.57
N SER A 220 -3.70 12.54 -6.68
CA SER A 220 -3.84 11.08 -6.61
C SER A 220 -5.29 10.65 -6.34
N HIS A 221 -5.95 11.26 -5.35
CA HIS A 221 -7.37 11.02 -5.06
C HIS A 221 -8.25 11.26 -6.30
N CYS A 222 -8.07 12.38 -6.98
CA CYS A 222 -8.83 12.69 -8.19
C CYS A 222 -8.57 11.70 -9.33
N LEU A 223 -7.32 11.27 -9.53
CA LEU A 223 -6.97 10.27 -10.55
C LEU A 223 -7.61 8.91 -10.27
N HIS A 224 -7.60 8.45 -9.02
CA HIS A 224 -8.27 7.20 -8.61
C HIS A 224 -9.80 7.27 -8.79
N ASN A 225 -10.38 8.45 -8.67
CA ASN A 225 -11.81 8.69 -8.90
C ASN A 225 -12.11 9.12 -10.35
N LEU A 226 -11.17 8.94 -11.28
CA LEU A 226 -11.30 9.27 -12.71
C LEU A 226 -11.62 10.75 -13.00
N ASN A 227 -11.38 11.63 -12.04
CA ASN A 227 -11.62 13.05 -12.13
C ASN A 227 -10.35 13.82 -12.55
N TYR A 228 -9.93 13.63 -13.79
CA TYR A 228 -8.67 14.17 -14.32
C TYR A 228 -8.68 15.70 -14.48
N LEU A 229 -9.85 16.29 -14.66
CA LEU A 229 -9.97 17.76 -14.74
C LEU A 229 -9.58 18.41 -13.42
N ASN A 230 -10.07 17.87 -12.30
CA ASN A 230 -9.72 18.38 -10.97
C ASN A 230 -8.29 18.00 -10.55
N ALA A 231 -7.77 16.85 -11.00
CA ALA A 231 -6.37 16.50 -10.79
C ALA A 231 -5.41 17.44 -11.52
N GLY A 232 -5.83 17.92 -12.68
CA GLY A 232 -4.99 18.60 -13.67
C GLY A 232 -4.07 19.70 -13.12
N PRO A 233 -4.58 20.72 -12.41
CA PRO A 233 -3.75 21.81 -11.88
C PRO A 233 -2.66 21.34 -10.91
N TYR A 234 -2.85 20.17 -10.28
CA TYR A 234 -2.00 19.61 -9.24
C TYR A 234 -1.07 18.49 -9.73
N LEU A 235 -1.24 18.02 -10.97
CA LEU A 235 -0.38 16.97 -11.56
C LEU A 235 1.10 17.36 -11.57
N LYS A 236 1.40 18.63 -11.64
CA LYS A 236 2.75 19.17 -11.52
C LYS A 236 3.45 18.78 -10.21
N HIS A 237 2.72 18.45 -9.15
CA HIS A 237 3.24 18.03 -7.86
C HIS A 237 3.46 16.51 -7.76
N LEU A 238 2.95 15.73 -8.70
CA LEU A 238 3.26 14.31 -8.82
C LEU A 238 4.61 14.15 -9.54
N ASN A 239 5.53 13.37 -8.99
CA ASN A 239 6.77 12.97 -9.67
C ASN A 239 7.91 14.02 -9.78
N PHE A 240 8.27 14.68 -8.65
CA PHE A 240 9.32 15.70 -8.61
C PHE A 240 10.76 15.20 -8.49
N ILE A 241 11.00 13.92 -8.32
CA ILE A 241 12.29 13.45 -7.78
C ILE A 241 13.38 13.38 -8.85
N THR A 242 13.06 13.49 -10.15
CA THR A 242 14.01 13.23 -11.25
C THR A 242 14.02 14.24 -12.38
N GLY A 243 13.49 15.43 -12.17
CA GLY A 243 13.52 16.48 -13.17
C GLY A 243 14.84 17.27 -13.16
N PRO A 244 15.12 18.04 -14.20
CA PRO A 244 16.16 19.06 -14.15
C PRO A 244 15.89 20.01 -12.98
N ASN A 245 16.93 20.66 -12.43
CA ASN A 245 16.81 21.64 -11.33
C ASN A 245 15.93 22.84 -11.73
N VAL A 246 14.64 22.62 -11.85
CA VAL A 246 13.61 23.62 -12.15
C VAL A 246 12.57 23.59 -11.03
N SER A 247 12.18 24.78 -10.54
CA SER A 247 11.18 24.86 -9.47
C SER A 247 9.79 24.48 -9.98
N PRO A 248 9.02 23.68 -9.25
CA PRO A 248 7.60 23.39 -9.56
C PRO A 248 6.74 24.65 -9.70
N GLU A 249 7.03 25.68 -8.90
CA GLU A 249 6.31 26.94 -8.96
C GLU A 249 6.55 27.70 -10.25
N SER A 250 7.68 27.45 -10.93
CA SER A 250 8.02 28.07 -12.23
C SER A 250 7.40 27.36 -13.42
N ILE A 251 6.61 26.29 -13.21
CA ILE A 251 5.97 25.54 -14.29
C ILE A 251 5.03 26.45 -15.07
N CYS A 252 5.35 26.60 -16.35
CA CYS A 252 4.57 27.36 -17.30
C CYS A 252 4.40 26.55 -18.58
N PHE A 253 3.29 26.76 -19.27
CA PHE A 253 2.98 26.13 -20.52
C PHE A 253 2.69 27.19 -21.60
N PHE A 254 2.65 26.80 -22.87
CA PHE A 254 2.34 27.69 -23.96
C PHE A 254 1.07 28.50 -23.73
N LYS A 255 1.15 29.80 -24.03
CA LYS A 255 -0.03 30.67 -24.13
C LYS A 255 -0.67 30.55 -25.50
N LYS A 256 -1.92 30.97 -25.65
CA LYS A 256 -2.73 30.81 -26.86
C LYS A 256 -2.06 31.31 -28.15
N ASN A 257 -1.20 32.32 -28.07
CA ASN A 257 -0.58 32.97 -29.25
C ASN A 257 0.93 32.79 -29.29
N ASP A 258 1.50 31.85 -28.53
CA ASP A 258 2.95 31.63 -28.54
C ASP A 258 3.36 30.96 -29.86
N ILE A 259 4.30 31.60 -30.56
CA ILE A 259 4.95 31.09 -31.77
C ILE A 259 6.45 31.18 -31.54
N ASP A 260 7.20 30.24 -32.11
CA ASP A 260 8.67 30.16 -32.01
C ASP A 260 9.20 30.05 -30.55
N LYS A 261 8.32 29.62 -29.62
CA LYS A 261 8.69 29.34 -28.23
C LYS A 261 9.10 27.88 -28.06
N SER A 262 9.89 27.63 -27.00
CA SER A 262 10.38 26.31 -26.66
C SER A 262 9.78 25.82 -25.35
N LEU A 263 9.36 24.54 -25.31
CA LEU A 263 8.84 23.86 -24.13
C LEU A 263 9.74 22.68 -23.80
N LEU A 264 10.28 22.66 -22.58
CA LEU A 264 10.94 21.50 -21.99
C LEU A 264 9.91 20.62 -21.32
N ILE A 265 9.83 19.36 -21.76
CA ILE A 265 9.06 18.31 -21.09
C ILE A 265 10.06 17.39 -20.42
N TYR A 266 9.93 17.21 -19.12
CA TYR A 266 10.76 16.25 -18.39
C TYR A 266 9.91 15.08 -17.88
N ASP A 267 10.53 13.91 -17.92
CA ASP A 267 9.89 12.73 -17.37
C ASP A 267 9.99 12.73 -15.84
N GLY A 268 8.89 12.48 -15.17
CA GLY A 268 8.84 12.16 -13.74
C GLY A 268 8.29 10.75 -13.57
N GLY A 269 8.60 10.12 -12.44
CA GLY A 269 8.08 8.79 -12.14
C GLY A 269 8.91 7.62 -12.63
N GLY A 270 8.30 6.43 -12.57
CA GLY A 270 8.91 5.18 -13.01
C GLY A 270 9.04 5.06 -14.54
N ILE A 271 9.78 4.07 -14.98
CA ILE A 271 9.95 3.79 -16.43
C ILE A 271 8.59 3.52 -17.10
N GLY A 272 7.68 2.81 -16.40
CA GLY A 272 6.33 2.55 -16.91
C GLY A 272 5.54 3.83 -17.18
N ASP A 273 5.64 4.83 -16.28
CA ASP A 273 4.99 6.13 -16.44
C ASP A 273 5.50 6.86 -17.68
N LYS A 274 6.81 6.84 -17.88
CA LYS A 274 7.43 7.48 -19.06
C LYS A 274 6.92 6.91 -20.37
N ILE A 275 6.85 5.58 -20.45
CA ILE A 275 6.32 4.89 -21.63
C ILE A 275 4.83 5.19 -21.81
N MET A 276 4.06 5.15 -20.71
CA MET A 276 2.63 5.40 -20.75
C MET A 276 2.29 6.82 -21.22
N PHE A 277 2.96 7.85 -20.67
CA PHE A 277 2.66 9.24 -20.98
C PHE A 277 3.31 9.75 -22.28
N ALA A 278 4.33 9.06 -22.79
CA ALA A 278 4.99 9.44 -24.05
C ALA A 278 4.02 9.51 -25.24
N ARG A 279 2.84 8.84 -25.15
CA ARG A 279 1.76 8.92 -26.15
C ARG A 279 1.24 10.34 -26.39
N PHE A 280 1.41 11.24 -25.43
CA PHE A 280 0.98 12.62 -25.57
C PHE A 280 1.98 13.50 -26.35
N ILE A 281 3.22 13.05 -26.54
CA ILE A 281 4.26 13.82 -27.25
C ILE A 281 3.89 14.09 -28.71
N PRO A 282 3.48 13.11 -29.52
CA PRO A 282 3.05 13.37 -30.90
C PRO A 282 1.87 14.36 -30.97
N ILE A 283 0.89 14.20 -30.08
CA ILE A 283 -0.29 15.07 -30.01
C ILE A 283 0.10 16.50 -29.67
N LEU A 284 1.04 16.67 -28.74
CA LEU A 284 1.58 17.98 -28.38
C LEU A 284 2.32 18.62 -29.57
N CYS A 285 3.22 17.86 -30.21
CA CYS A 285 4.02 18.35 -31.34
C CYS A 285 3.14 18.75 -32.52
N GLU A 286 2.08 18.01 -32.82
CA GLU A 286 1.10 18.35 -33.85
C GLU A 286 0.33 19.63 -33.50
N ARG A 287 -0.21 19.73 -32.26
CA ARG A 287 -0.97 20.90 -31.80
C ARG A 287 -0.15 22.18 -31.77
N TYR A 288 1.15 22.09 -31.45
CA TYR A 288 2.08 23.20 -31.32
C TYR A 288 3.21 23.11 -32.37
N ASN A 289 2.83 22.85 -33.61
CA ASN A 289 3.78 22.58 -34.71
C ASN A 289 4.70 23.76 -35.10
N LYS A 290 4.41 24.98 -34.61
CA LYS A 290 5.25 26.17 -34.76
C LYS A 290 6.20 26.40 -33.59
N ASN A 291 6.19 25.52 -32.61
CA ASN A 291 6.96 25.63 -31.37
C ASN A 291 7.98 24.50 -31.31
N LYS A 292 9.07 24.72 -30.61
CA LYS A 292 10.10 23.70 -30.37
C LYS A 292 9.75 22.91 -29.10
N ILE A 293 9.70 21.62 -29.21
CA ILE A 293 9.49 20.70 -28.06
C ILE A 293 10.81 20.02 -27.74
N ILE A 294 11.21 20.04 -26.47
CA ILE A 294 12.42 19.39 -25.97
C ILE A 294 11.96 18.32 -24.98
N PHE A 295 12.15 17.05 -25.29
CA PHE A 295 11.82 15.94 -24.38
C PHE A 295 13.09 15.44 -23.69
N PHE A 296 13.10 15.56 -22.38
CA PHE A 296 14.22 15.22 -21.52
C PHE A 296 13.92 13.90 -20.80
N THR A 297 14.70 12.85 -21.05
CA THR A 297 14.45 11.49 -20.57
C THR A 297 15.72 10.77 -20.11
N ASN A 298 15.58 9.59 -19.53
CA ASN A 298 16.70 8.76 -19.10
C ASN A 298 17.50 8.26 -20.33
N LYS A 299 18.82 8.21 -20.21
CA LYS A 299 19.68 7.67 -21.25
C LYS A 299 19.29 6.26 -21.69
N SER A 300 18.86 5.43 -20.74
CA SER A 300 18.46 4.05 -21.01
C SER A 300 17.24 3.91 -21.93
N LEU A 301 16.35 4.93 -21.97
CA LEU A 301 15.16 4.96 -22.82
C LEU A 301 15.33 5.80 -24.08
N LEU A 302 16.45 6.51 -24.21
CA LEU A 302 16.69 7.44 -25.30
C LEU A 302 16.49 6.77 -26.68
N TRP A 303 17.07 5.59 -26.87
CA TRP A 303 16.99 4.84 -28.13
C TRP A 303 15.54 4.51 -28.54
N ILE A 304 14.66 4.18 -27.57
CA ILE A 304 13.24 3.89 -27.82
C ILE A 304 12.55 5.15 -28.36
N PHE A 305 12.70 6.26 -27.66
CA PHE A 305 12.03 7.50 -28.02
C PHE A 305 12.59 8.12 -29.30
N GLU A 306 13.90 8.03 -29.53
CA GLU A 306 14.50 8.42 -30.80
C GLU A 306 13.96 7.58 -31.96
N TYR A 307 13.80 6.27 -31.77
CA TYR A 307 13.24 5.40 -32.78
C TYR A 307 11.79 5.73 -33.12
N ILE A 308 10.92 5.86 -32.12
CA ILE A 308 9.47 6.06 -32.36
C ILE A 308 9.11 7.47 -32.78
N PHE A 309 9.92 8.47 -32.43
CA PHE A 309 9.64 9.87 -32.71
C PHE A 309 10.55 10.49 -33.79
N HIS A 310 11.36 9.68 -34.49
CA HIS A 310 12.35 10.16 -35.48
C HIS A 310 11.75 11.05 -36.56
N SER A 311 10.47 10.89 -36.87
CA SER A 311 9.79 11.67 -37.92
C SER A 311 9.19 13.01 -37.45
N ILE A 312 9.26 13.33 -36.15
CA ILE A 312 8.69 14.56 -35.61
C ILE A 312 9.70 15.69 -35.68
N SER A 313 9.51 16.60 -36.63
CA SER A 313 10.49 17.62 -36.98
C SER A 313 10.72 18.72 -35.92
N ASN A 314 9.69 19.02 -35.10
CA ASN A 314 9.77 20.04 -34.06
C ASN A 314 10.10 19.48 -32.68
N LEU A 315 10.48 18.17 -32.59
CA LEU A 315 10.88 17.50 -31.36
C LEU A 315 12.39 17.30 -31.30
N THR A 316 12.98 17.59 -30.16
CA THR A 316 14.37 17.25 -29.81
C THR A 316 14.38 16.40 -28.55
N ILE A 317 15.02 15.24 -28.56
CA ILE A 317 15.11 14.36 -27.39
C ILE A 317 16.51 14.49 -26.79
N VAL A 318 16.60 14.64 -25.47
CA VAL A 318 17.87 14.82 -24.75
C VAL A 318 17.90 13.95 -23.50
N SER A 319 19.07 13.56 -23.02
CA SER A 319 19.22 12.66 -21.87
C SER A 319 20.02 13.25 -20.71
N TYR A 320 19.85 12.66 -19.53
CA TYR A 320 20.42 13.08 -18.25
C TYR A 320 21.97 13.02 -18.12
N LEU A 321 22.68 12.33 -18.98
CA LEU A 321 24.10 12.06 -18.79
C LEU A 321 25.05 13.01 -19.52
N ASP A 322 24.51 13.86 -20.37
CA ASP A 322 25.33 14.88 -21.01
C ASP A 322 25.45 16.01 -19.99
N SER A 323 26.61 16.08 -19.31
CA SER A 323 27.03 17.17 -18.42
C SER A 323 27.06 18.55 -19.10
N GLN A 324 26.56 18.63 -20.32
CA GLN A 324 26.27 19.84 -21.05
C GLN A 324 24.97 20.46 -20.47
N SER A 325 24.98 21.77 -20.33
CA SER A 325 23.85 22.57 -19.92
C SER A 325 22.59 22.18 -20.70
N LEU A 326 21.46 21.99 -19.99
CA LEU A 326 20.14 21.85 -20.62
C LEU A 326 20.00 22.87 -21.78
N PRO A 327 19.40 22.48 -22.92
CA PRO A 327 19.05 23.43 -23.95
C PRO A 327 18.23 24.57 -23.37
N LYS A 328 18.40 25.79 -23.85
CA LYS A 328 17.58 26.93 -23.46
C LYS A 328 16.12 26.65 -23.80
N PHE A 329 15.21 26.94 -22.87
CA PHE A 329 13.77 26.80 -23.04
C PHE A 329 13.04 28.02 -22.46
N ASP A 330 11.85 28.31 -22.98
CA ASP A 330 10.99 29.39 -22.51
C ASP A 330 10.01 28.89 -21.44
N TYR A 331 9.53 27.67 -21.58
CA TYR A 331 8.52 27.02 -20.71
C TYR A 331 8.93 25.60 -20.36
N HIS A 332 8.38 25.10 -19.27
CA HIS A 332 8.62 23.69 -18.91
C HIS A 332 7.42 23.07 -18.19
N CYS A 333 7.23 21.76 -18.33
CA CYS A 333 6.25 20.99 -17.57
C CYS A 333 6.69 19.52 -17.43
N SER A 334 6.10 18.80 -16.47
CA SER A 334 6.27 17.36 -16.37
C SER A 334 5.43 16.63 -17.43
N LEU A 335 5.88 15.44 -17.82
CA LEU A 335 5.21 14.63 -18.84
C LEU A 335 3.75 14.28 -18.45
N ILE A 336 3.50 13.96 -17.18
CA ILE A 336 2.13 13.70 -16.67
C ILE A 336 1.23 14.94 -16.77
N SER A 337 1.78 16.14 -16.63
CA SER A 337 1.00 17.39 -16.72
C SER A 337 0.40 17.61 -18.11
N LEU A 338 0.84 16.88 -19.13
CA LEU A 338 0.25 16.94 -20.47
C LEU A 338 -1.23 16.49 -20.48
N ILE A 339 -1.65 15.66 -19.55
CA ILE A 339 -3.08 15.34 -19.34
C ILE A 339 -3.88 16.63 -19.18
N HIS A 340 -3.40 17.53 -18.33
CA HIS A 340 -4.04 18.83 -18.07
C HIS A 340 -3.95 19.78 -19.26
N TYR A 341 -2.72 20.04 -19.73
CA TYR A 341 -2.51 21.04 -20.77
C TYR A 341 -3.10 20.68 -22.14
N LEU A 342 -3.28 19.38 -22.38
CA LEU A 342 -3.96 18.88 -23.59
C LEU A 342 -5.48 18.65 -23.37
N ASN A 343 -6.00 18.93 -22.15
CA ASN A 343 -7.41 18.76 -21.77
C ASN A 343 -7.93 17.32 -21.89
N PHE A 344 -7.13 16.34 -21.51
CA PHE A 344 -7.60 14.97 -21.47
C PHE A 344 -8.41 14.68 -20.18
N THR A 345 -9.49 13.97 -20.37
CA THR A 345 -10.25 13.28 -19.30
C THR A 345 -10.02 11.80 -19.40
N TYR A 346 -10.38 11.03 -18.38
CA TYR A 346 -10.30 9.57 -18.45
C TYR A 346 -11.00 9.01 -19.70
N HIS A 347 -12.13 9.56 -20.09
CA HIS A 347 -12.95 9.09 -21.22
C HIS A 347 -12.43 9.53 -22.60
N THR A 348 -11.59 10.55 -22.66
CA THR A 348 -11.02 11.06 -23.93
C THR A 348 -9.59 10.56 -24.17
N ILE A 349 -9.04 9.77 -23.27
CA ILE A 349 -7.73 9.12 -23.51
C ILE A 349 -7.90 8.08 -24.61
N ILE A 350 -7.12 8.27 -25.68
CA ILE A 350 -7.07 7.34 -26.81
C ILE A 350 -5.83 6.49 -26.65
N PHE A 351 -6.03 5.17 -26.60
CA PHE A 351 -4.94 4.23 -26.65
C PHE A 351 -4.51 4.01 -28.10
N GLN A 352 -3.22 4.26 -28.35
CA GLN A 352 -2.55 3.84 -29.58
C GLN A 352 -1.26 3.11 -29.18
N PRO A 353 -1.03 1.89 -29.66
CA PRO A 353 0.18 1.14 -29.34
C PRO A 353 1.42 1.89 -29.84
N LEU A 354 2.16 2.51 -28.95
CA LEU A 354 3.26 3.39 -29.31
C LEU A 354 4.48 2.64 -29.87
N LEU A 355 4.67 1.40 -29.39
CA LEU A 355 5.84 0.57 -29.69
C LEU A 355 5.56 -0.53 -30.73
N GLU A 356 4.33 -0.65 -31.22
CA GLU A 356 3.93 -1.70 -32.18
C GLU A 356 4.76 -1.68 -33.47
N LYS A 357 5.18 -0.47 -33.89
CA LYS A 357 5.94 -0.28 -35.12
C LYS A 357 7.46 -0.52 -34.97
N ILE A 358 7.93 -0.76 -33.75
CA ILE A 358 9.34 -1.04 -33.54
C ILE A 358 9.63 -2.45 -34.05
N ILE A 359 10.43 -2.54 -35.12
CA ILE A 359 10.94 -3.83 -35.62
C ILE A 359 12.30 -4.04 -34.96
N MET A 360 12.36 -4.98 -34.04
CA MET A 360 13.62 -5.34 -33.40
C MET A 360 14.49 -6.14 -34.38
N PRO A 361 15.76 -5.77 -34.56
CA PRO A 361 16.64 -6.53 -35.44
C PRO A 361 16.84 -7.96 -34.90
N SER A 362 16.67 -8.95 -35.75
CA SER A 362 16.84 -10.38 -35.43
C SER A 362 18.30 -10.79 -35.18
N SER A 363 19.19 -9.85 -34.92
CA SER A 363 20.64 -10.06 -34.81
C SER A 363 21.09 -10.88 -33.58
N SER A 364 20.20 -11.12 -32.60
CA SER A 364 20.51 -11.93 -31.43
C SER A 364 19.95 -13.34 -31.56
N ASN A 365 20.67 -14.22 -32.26
CA ASN A 365 20.33 -15.65 -32.33
C ASN A 365 20.16 -16.28 -30.94
N PHE A 366 20.91 -15.81 -29.94
CA PHE A 366 20.79 -16.27 -28.56
C PHE A 366 19.39 -16.00 -27.98
N ILE A 367 18.85 -14.81 -28.12
CA ILE A 367 17.53 -14.46 -27.56
C ILE A 367 16.44 -15.32 -28.19
N LEU A 368 16.42 -15.39 -29.51
CA LEU A 368 15.39 -16.13 -30.26
C LEU A 368 15.51 -17.68 -30.11
N SER A 369 16.72 -18.20 -29.85
CA SER A 369 16.91 -19.64 -29.63
C SER A 369 16.27 -20.13 -28.32
N ASN A 370 15.86 -19.26 -27.41
CA ASN A 370 15.13 -19.61 -26.20
C ASN A 370 13.61 -19.72 -26.41
N LEU A 371 13.11 -19.41 -27.62
CA LEU A 371 11.71 -19.60 -27.96
C LEU A 371 11.49 -21.08 -28.42
N HIS A 372 10.38 -21.65 -28.00
CA HIS A 372 10.03 -23.02 -28.40
C HIS A 372 9.22 -23.00 -29.71
N PRO A 373 9.63 -23.74 -30.75
CA PRO A 373 9.01 -23.64 -32.09
C PRO A 373 7.57 -24.17 -32.17
N HIS A 374 7.14 -24.99 -31.20
CA HIS A 374 5.85 -25.71 -31.25
C HIS A 374 4.99 -25.51 -30.00
N LYS A 375 5.38 -24.66 -29.08
CA LYS A 375 4.60 -24.33 -27.90
C LYS A 375 4.30 -22.82 -27.88
N ARG A 376 3.25 -22.46 -27.16
CA ARG A 376 2.99 -21.06 -26.87
C ARG A 376 4.10 -20.51 -25.95
N ASN A 377 4.78 -19.48 -26.37
CA ASN A 377 5.85 -18.83 -25.59
C ASN A 377 5.28 -17.73 -24.71
N PHE A 378 5.36 -17.89 -23.41
CA PHE A 378 4.90 -16.89 -22.45
C PHE A 378 6.05 -16.32 -21.64
N ILE A 379 6.16 -15.00 -21.63
CA ILE A 379 7.14 -14.25 -20.85
C ILE A 379 6.55 -13.92 -19.49
N ILE A 380 7.29 -14.15 -18.41
CA ILE A 380 6.82 -13.90 -17.05
C ILE A 380 7.75 -12.96 -16.31
N ASN A 381 7.14 -12.01 -15.56
CA ASN A 381 7.79 -11.14 -14.60
C ASN A 381 6.86 -10.83 -13.42
N TRP A 382 7.16 -11.33 -12.21
CA TRP A 382 6.28 -11.21 -11.04
C TRP A 382 6.71 -10.19 -10.00
N LYS A 383 7.84 -9.50 -10.21
CA LYS A 383 8.36 -8.44 -9.33
C LYS A 383 9.10 -7.38 -10.12
N GLY A 384 9.07 -6.15 -9.62
CA GLY A 384 9.82 -5.01 -10.16
C GLY A 384 11.15 -4.80 -9.42
N ASN A 385 11.61 -3.55 -9.37
CA ASN A 385 12.85 -3.16 -8.69
C ASN A 385 12.66 -3.17 -7.16
N SER A 386 13.43 -4.01 -6.46
CA SER A 386 13.41 -4.17 -5.00
C SER A 386 13.73 -2.89 -4.22
N LYS A 387 14.39 -1.91 -4.83
CA LYS A 387 14.65 -0.59 -4.22
C LYS A 387 13.41 0.31 -4.15
N ASN A 388 12.31 -0.10 -4.79
CA ASN A 388 11.06 0.64 -4.72
C ASN A 388 10.24 0.14 -3.52
N LEU A 389 10.00 1.02 -2.54
CA LEU A 389 9.23 0.69 -1.33
C LEU A 389 7.82 0.17 -1.64
N HIS A 390 7.17 0.68 -2.69
CA HIS A 390 5.86 0.18 -3.13
C HIS A 390 5.93 -1.23 -3.73
N GLU A 391 7.07 -1.64 -4.24
CA GLU A 391 7.27 -3.00 -4.74
C GLU A 391 7.23 -4.01 -3.61
N GLU A 392 8.08 -3.85 -2.60
CA GLU A 392 8.19 -4.79 -1.47
C GLU A 392 6.91 -4.87 -0.63
N SER A 393 6.22 -3.76 -0.45
CA SER A 393 5.06 -3.68 0.45
C SER A 393 3.73 -4.08 -0.20
N ASN A 394 3.62 -4.03 -1.53
CA ASN A 394 2.31 -4.16 -2.19
C ASN A 394 2.33 -4.96 -3.50
N ARG A 395 3.25 -4.68 -4.43
CA ARG A 395 3.18 -5.22 -5.81
C ARG A 395 3.90 -6.53 -6.03
N LYS A 396 4.90 -6.83 -5.22
CA LYS A 396 5.68 -8.06 -5.29
C LYS A 396 4.78 -9.28 -5.04
N MET A 397 4.90 -10.27 -5.89
CA MET A 397 4.30 -11.59 -5.71
C MET A 397 5.42 -12.62 -5.48
N ASP A 398 5.24 -13.55 -4.56
CA ASP A 398 6.20 -14.65 -4.37
C ASP A 398 6.06 -15.68 -5.49
N LEU A 399 7.18 -16.23 -5.95
CA LEU A 399 7.22 -17.29 -6.98
C LEU A 399 6.38 -18.52 -6.62
N LYS A 400 6.25 -18.82 -5.31
CA LYS A 400 5.44 -19.96 -4.81
C LYS A 400 4.01 -19.98 -5.34
N PHE A 401 3.41 -18.83 -5.61
CA PHE A 401 2.06 -18.73 -6.15
C PHE A 401 1.98 -19.20 -7.62
N LEU A 402 3.08 -19.09 -8.38
CA LEU A 402 3.16 -19.50 -9.78
C LEU A 402 3.49 -21.00 -9.95
N GLU A 403 4.05 -21.66 -8.94
CA GLU A 403 4.52 -23.04 -9.05
C GLU A 403 3.42 -24.01 -9.50
N ASN A 404 2.22 -23.90 -8.95
CA ASN A 404 1.10 -24.75 -9.32
C ASN A 404 0.65 -24.51 -10.77
N MET A 405 0.77 -23.30 -11.27
CA MET A 405 0.49 -22.97 -12.67
C MET A 405 1.52 -23.62 -13.59
N PHE A 406 2.81 -23.55 -13.26
CA PHE A 406 3.88 -24.16 -14.05
C PHE A 406 3.76 -25.70 -14.13
N LYS A 407 3.29 -26.33 -13.06
CA LYS A 407 3.10 -27.78 -12.98
C LYS A 407 1.76 -28.25 -13.52
N ASN A 408 0.90 -27.36 -13.99
CA ASN A 408 -0.45 -27.71 -14.44
C ASN A 408 -0.38 -28.46 -15.79
N PRO A 409 -0.85 -29.74 -15.90
CA PRO A 409 -0.80 -30.50 -17.13
C PRO A 409 -1.59 -29.86 -18.28
N LEU A 410 -2.64 -29.08 -17.98
CA LEU A 410 -3.46 -28.39 -18.98
C LEU A 410 -2.74 -27.23 -19.65
N LEU A 411 -1.59 -26.81 -19.11
CA LEU A 411 -0.72 -25.76 -19.65
C LEU A 411 0.60 -26.33 -20.19
N SER A 412 0.67 -27.64 -20.46
CA SER A 412 1.87 -28.32 -20.98
C SER A 412 2.29 -27.85 -22.38
N ASP A 413 1.39 -27.21 -23.10
CA ASP A 413 1.63 -26.54 -24.37
C ASP A 413 2.29 -25.16 -24.24
N ILE A 414 2.46 -24.64 -23.02
CA ILE A 414 3.14 -23.38 -22.78
C ILE A 414 4.61 -23.59 -22.48
N HIS A 415 5.44 -22.76 -23.10
CA HIS A 415 6.86 -22.63 -22.82
C HIS A 415 7.07 -21.35 -22.00
N TRP A 416 7.51 -21.51 -20.76
CA TRP A 416 7.65 -20.43 -19.80
C TRP A 416 9.05 -19.81 -19.87
N ILE A 417 9.13 -18.49 -20.04
CA ILE A 417 10.38 -17.73 -20.10
C ILE A 417 10.33 -16.64 -19.04
N VAL A 418 11.20 -16.73 -18.05
CA VAL A 418 11.29 -15.76 -16.94
C VAL A 418 12.35 -14.72 -17.23
N ILE A 419 11.99 -13.44 -17.12
CA ILE A 419 12.88 -12.29 -17.35
C ILE A 419 13.01 -11.37 -16.12
N ASN A 420 12.59 -11.84 -14.95
CA ASN A 420 12.82 -11.13 -13.71
C ASN A 420 14.30 -10.81 -13.51
N LYS A 421 14.62 -9.63 -13.02
CA LYS A 421 15.96 -9.32 -12.49
C LYS A 421 16.03 -9.74 -11.02
N GLU A 422 17.26 -9.93 -10.52
CA GLU A 422 17.54 -10.13 -9.09
C GLU A 422 16.77 -11.32 -8.46
N LEU A 423 16.87 -12.52 -9.06
CA LEU A 423 16.34 -13.74 -8.45
C LEU A 423 17.21 -14.17 -7.27
N ASP A 424 16.57 -14.62 -6.19
CA ASP A 424 17.27 -15.28 -5.09
C ASP A 424 17.60 -16.75 -5.41
N TYR A 425 18.36 -17.37 -4.51
CA TYR A 425 18.80 -18.76 -4.70
C TYR A 425 17.62 -19.74 -4.76
N LEU A 426 16.59 -19.55 -3.92
CA LEU A 426 15.43 -20.46 -3.88
C LEU A 426 14.57 -20.30 -5.15
N GLU A 427 14.35 -19.06 -5.59
CA GLU A 427 13.66 -18.78 -6.84
C GLU A 427 14.36 -19.46 -8.02
N THR A 428 15.70 -19.35 -8.10
CA THR A 428 16.51 -19.97 -9.15
C THR A 428 16.41 -21.50 -9.12
N MET A 429 16.49 -22.12 -7.95
CA MET A 429 16.30 -23.57 -7.80
C MET A 429 14.91 -24.02 -8.26
N THR A 430 13.86 -23.31 -7.82
CA THR A 430 12.47 -23.62 -8.20
C THR A 430 12.27 -23.58 -9.72
N LEU A 431 12.85 -22.60 -10.41
CA LEU A 431 12.77 -22.52 -11.87
C LEU A 431 13.47 -23.70 -12.54
N ASN A 432 14.66 -24.07 -12.06
CA ASN A 432 15.43 -25.21 -12.59
C ASN A 432 14.68 -26.57 -12.41
N GLU A 433 14.11 -26.79 -11.22
CA GLU A 433 13.33 -28.00 -10.93
C GLU A 433 12.08 -28.13 -11.81
N ASN A 434 11.53 -27.03 -12.28
CA ASN A 434 10.37 -27.01 -13.17
C ASN A 434 10.74 -26.87 -14.66
N ASN A 435 12.04 -26.92 -15.02
CA ASN A 435 12.56 -26.74 -16.38
C ASN A 435 12.10 -25.46 -17.06
N ILE A 436 12.07 -24.34 -16.31
CA ILE A 436 11.65 -23.02 -16.79
C ILE A 436 12.89 -22.25 -17.25
N ILE A 437 12.80 -21.63 -18.40
CA ILE A 437 13.89 -20.81 -18.94
C ILE A 437 14.02 -19.50 -18.15
N TYR A 438 15.23 -19.21 -17.67
CA TYR A 438 15.54 -17.96 -17.00
C TYR A 438 16.55 -17.15 -17.82
N LEU A 439 16.16 -15.94 -18.20
CA LEU A 439 16.99 -15.02 -19.00
C LEU A 439 17.28 -13.69 -18.31
N GLY A 440 16.69 -13.41 -17.16
CA GLY A 440 16.72 -12.07 -16.54
C GLY A 440 18.09 -11.41 -16.48
N ASP A 441 19.13 -12.12 -16.03
CA ASP A 441 20.50 -11.59 -15.89
C ASP A 441 21.29 -11.57 -17.19
N GLN A 442 20.77 -12.21 -18.25
CA GLN A 442 21.47 -12.41 -19.53
C GLN A 442 21.04 -11.41 -20.60
N ILE A 443 19.95 -10.67 -20.37
CA ILE A 443 19.34 -9.76 -21.34
C ILE A 443 19.39 -8.31 -20.87
N ASP A 444 19.19 -7.36 -21.81
CA ASP A 444 19.14 -5.92 -21.58
C ASP A 444 20.41 -5.34 -20.91
N ASN A 445 21.57 -5.94 -21.15
CA ASN A 445 22.85 -5.49 -20.60
C ASN A 445 23.43 -4.25 -21.32
N GLY A 446 22.89 -3.92 -22.48
CA GLY A 446 23.24 -2.72 -23.25
C GLY A 446 22.18 -1.63 -23.12
N ASN A 447 21.21 -1.67 -24.02
CA ASN A 447 20.06 -0.77 -24.00
C ASN A 447 18.91 -1.37 -23.18
N ALA A 448 18.26 -0.56 -22.36
CA ALA A 448 17.13 -1.03 -21.56
C ALA A 448 16.00 -1.58 -22.44
N PHE A 449 15.51 -2.74 -22.10
CA PHE A 449 14.40 -3.44 -22.76
C PHE A 449 14.64 -3.88 -24.22
N GLN A 450 15.82 -3.75 -24.76
CA GLN A 450 16.08 -4.10 -26.15
C GLN A 450 15.86 -5.61 -26.40
N ASP A 451 16.47 -6.45 -25.57
CA ASP A 451 16.33 -7.89 -25.67
C ASP A 451 14.94 -8.35 -25.19
N SER A 452 14.42 -7.73 -24.13
CA SER A 452 13.05 -7.98 -23.66
C SER A 452 12.02 -7.69 -24.73
N MET A 453 12.14 -6.59 -25.48
CA MET A 453 11.23 -6.26 -26.56
C MET A 453 11.34 -7.25 -27.73
N LEU A 454 12.55 -7.74 -28.04
CA LEU A 454 12.74 -8.77 -29.06
C LEU A 454 12.03 -10.09 -28.65
N LEU A 455 12.13 -10.49 -27.38
CA LEU A 455 11.39 -11.65 -26.86
C LEU A 455 9.88 -11.43 -26.95
N ILE A 456 9.40 -10.28 -26.45
CA ILE A 456 7.97 -9.92 -26.42
C ILE A 456 7.37 -9.92 -27.83
N GLN A 457 8.08 -9.39 -28.82
CA GLN A 457 7.63 -9.34 -30.21
C GLN A 457 7.39 -10.74 -30.81
N ASN A 458 8.08 -11.76 -30.29
CA ASN A 458 8.03 -13.12 -30.77
C ASN A 458 7.34 -14.09 -29.77
N ALA A 459 6.70 -13.56 -28.74
CA ALA A 459 5.96 -14.34 -27.74
C ALA A 459 4.46 -14.32 -28.02
N ASP A 460 3.76 -15.34 -27.54
CA ASP A 460 2.30 -15.44 -27.59
C ASP A 460 1.62 -14.65 -26.47
N GLY A 461 2.36 -14.31 -25.40
CA GLY A 461 1.82 -13.49 -24.33
C GLY A 461 2.85 -13.12 -23.26
N VAL A 462 2.47 -12.12 -22.46
CA VAL A 462 3.24 -11.62 -21.33
C VAL A 462 2.39 -11.66 -20.07
N ILE A 463 2.93 -12.22 -18.99
CA ILE A 463 2.33 -12.23 -17.67
C ILE A 463 3.22 -11.39 -16.76
N THR A 464 2.67 -10.34 -16.15
CA THR A 464 3.46 -9.46 -15.31
C THR A 464 2.62 -8.82 -14.21
N THR A 465 3.25 -8.49 -13.08
CA THR A 465 2.66 -7.55 -12.12
C THR A 465 2.71 -6.12 -12.67
N ASP A 466 2.24 -5.11 -11.92
CA ASP A 466 2.28 -3.70 -12.32
C ASP A 466 3.73 -3.19 -12.39
N THR A 467 4.41 -3.53 -13.46
CA THR A 467 5.80 -3.15 -13.75
C THR A 467 5.93 -2.44 -15.10
N SER A 468 7.12 -1.91 -15.39
CA SER A 468 7.40 -1.32 -16.71
C SER A 468 7.16 -2.28 -17.87
N LEU A 469 7.28 -3.59 -17.63
CA LEU A 469 7.04 -4.61 -18.66
C LEU A 469 5.57 -4.62 -19.13
N ALA A 470 4.60 -4.39 -18.22
CA ALA A 470 3.20 -4.26 -18.59
C ALA A 470 2.99 -3.11 -19.60
N HIS A 471 3.62 -1.96 -19.34
CA HIS A 471 3.52 -0.82 -20.23
C HIS A 471 4.19 -1.04 -21.59
N ILE A 472 5.31 -1.76 -21.61
CA ILE A 472 6.04 -2.09 -22.86
C ILE A 472 5.20 -3.06 -23.69
N SER A 473 4.82 -4.21 -23.14
CA SER A 473 4.11 -5.25 -23.88
C SER A 473 2.76 -4.79 -24.43
N LEU A 474 2.01 -4.01 -23.63
CA LEU A 474 0.75 -3.42 -24.07
C LEU A 474 0.94 -2.39 -25.17
N ASN A 475 1.99 -1.55 -25.12
CA ASN A 475 2.31 -0.62 -26.20
C ASN A 475 2.90 -1.32 -27.45
N MET A 476 3.38 -2.55 -27.33
CA MET A 476 3.74 -3.41 -28.46
C MET A 476 2.53 -4.17 -29.02
N ASN A 477 1.35 -3.98 -28.42
CA ASN A 477 0.09 -4.65 -28.78
C ASN A 477 0.14 -6.18 -28.65
N ILE A 478 0.89 -6.68 -27.67
CA ILE A 478 1.01 -8.10 -27.36
C ILE A 478 0.00 -8.46 -26.25
N ASP A 479 -0.56 -9.66 -26.32
CA ASP A 479 -1.44 -10.20 -25.28
C ASP A 479 -0.77 -10.15 -23.91
N THR A 480 -1.29 -9.31 -23.04
CA THR A 480 -0.67 -9.02 -21.74
C THR A 480 -1.66 -9.24 -20.60
N TYR A 481 -1.25 -10.09 -19.66
CA TYR A 481 -1.98 -10.47 -18.45
C TYR A 481 -1.33 -9.74 -17.28
N VAL A 482 -2.03 -8.73 -16.75
CA VAL A 482 -1.50 -7.88 -15.68
C VAL A 482 -2.09 -8.29 -14.34
N LEU A 483 -1.22 -8.71 -13.43
CA LEU A 483 -1.57 -9.17 -12.09
C LEU A 483 -1.50 -7.98 -11.12
N LEU A 484 -2.62 -7.64 -10.50
CA LEU A 484 -2.80 -6.41 -9.77
C LEU A 484 -3.17 -6.65 -8.31
N THR A 485 -2.63 -5.85 -7.43
CA THR A 485 -3.07 -5.76 -6.03
C THR A 485 -4.47 -5.15 -5.93
N ILE A 486 -5.11 -5.30 -4.78
CA ILE A 486 -6.44 -4.71 -4.53
C ILE A 486 -6.41 -3.18 -4.63
N GLY A 487 -5.34 -2.55 -4.17
CA GLY A 487 -5.09 -1.11 -4.24
C GLY A 487 -4.20 -0.73 -5.42
N CYS A 488 -4.50 -1.27 -6.62
CA CYS A 488 -3.71 -0.97 -7.81
C CYS A 488 -3.71 0.53 -8.14
N GLU A 489 -2.66 0.95 -8.84
CA GLU A 489 -2.50 2.32 -9.32
C GLU A 489 -3.71 2.78 -10.17
N TRP A 490 -4.04 4.05 -10.07
CA TRP A 490 -5.22 4.67 -10.68
C TRP A 490 -5.37 4.38 -12.20
N ARG A 491 -4.27 4.17 -12.92
CA ARG A 491 -4.26 3.84 -14.36
C ARG A 491 -4.91 2.51 -14.71
N TRP A 492 -4.89 1.56 -13.79
CA TRP A 492 -5.48 0.23 -13.98
C TRP A 492 -6.95 0.15 -13.62
N VAL A 493 -7.50 1.19 -13.00
CA VAL A 493 -8.84 1.27 -12.41
C VAL A 493 -9.16 0.12 -11.44
N ARG A 494 -10.14 0.30 -10.59
CA ARG A 494 -10.48 -0.71 -9.56
C ARG A 494 -11.29 -1.87 -10.11
N GLU A 495 -12.08 -1.62 -11.14
CA GLU A 495 -12.97 -2.61 -11.76
C GLU A 495 -12.99 -2.45 -13.28
N GLY A 496 -13.29 -3.55 -13.98
CA GLY A 496 -13.44 -3.56 -15.44
C GLY A 496 -12.14 -3.28 -16.20
N LYS A 497 -12.28 -2.77 -17.41
CA LYS A 497 -11.19 -2.42 -18.33
C LYS A 497 -10.74 -0.98 -18.13
N THR A 498 -9.47 -0.71 -18.34
CA THR A 498 -8.94 0.65 -18.32
C THR A 498 -8.88 1.26 -19.71
N ASN A 499 -9.18 2.55 -19.83
CA ASN A 499 -9.00 3.28 -21.10
C ASN A 499 -7.52 3.53 -21.44
N TRP A 500 -6.62 3.43 -20.44
CA TRP A 500 -5.19 3.53 -20.69
C TRP A 500 -4.65 2.38 -21.53
N TYR A 501 -5.21 1.18 -21.33
CA TYR A 501 -4.82 -0.05 -22.02
C TYR A 501 -6.06 -0.95 -22.19
N PRO A 502 -6.92 -0.68 -23.18
CA PRO A 502 -8.16 -1.45 -23.38
C PRO A 502 -7.87 -2.91 -23.82
N ASN A 503 -6.66 -3.19 -24.32
CA ASN A 503 -6.16 -4.51 -24.67
C ASN A 503 -5.57 -5.30 -23.50
N ALA A 504 -5.46 -4.72 -22.30
CA ALA A 504 -4.95 -5.41 -21.12
C ALA A 504 -5.95 -6.44 -20.56
N LYS A 505 -5.48 -7.63 -20.20
CA LYS A 505 -6.21 -8.64 -19.45
C LYS A 505 -5.85 -8.50 -17.97
N LEU A 506 -6.75 -7.96 -17.14
CA LEU A 506 -6.47 -7.51 -15.78
C LEU A 506 -6.99 -8.51 -14.74
N PHE A 507 -6.11 -9.01 -13.89
CA PHE A 507 -6.39 -9.94 -12.80
C PHE A 507 -6.10 -9.24 -11.46
N ARG A 508 -7.12 -9.01 -10.64
CA ARG A 508 -7.01 -8.21 -9.41
C ARG A 508 -7.24 -9.05 -8.17
N GLN A 509 -6.46 -8.80 -7.14
CA GLN A 509 -6.74 -9.34 -5.81
C GLN A 509 -8.13 -8.90 -5.33
N LYS A 510 -8.85 -9.81 -4.68
CA LYS A 510 -10.11 -9.54 -3.97
C LYS A 510 -9.86 -9.21 -2.49
N LYS A 511 -8.71 -9.63 -1.96
CA LYS A 511 -8.20 -9.32 -0.62
C LYS A 511 -6.72 -9.02 -0.72
N LEU A 512 -6.22 -8.12 0.14
CA LEU A 512 -4.81 -7.78 0.18
C LEU A 512 -3.96 -9.03 0.44
N GLY A 513 -2.96 -9.24 -0.42
CA GLY A 513 -2.04 -10.38 -0.35
C GLY A 513 -2.57 -11.71 -0.92
N ASP A 514 -3.81 -11.76 -1.37
CA ASP A 514 -4.42 -12.98 -1.96
C ASP A 514 -4.00 -13.15 -3.42
N TRP A 515 -2.73 -13.50 -3.62
CA TRP A 515 -2.19 -13.83 -4.94
C TRP A 515 -2.63 -15.19 -5.46
N GLU A 516 -3.00 -16.12 -4.58
CA GLU A 516 -3.47 -17.45 -4.99
C GLU A 516 -4.75 -17.35 -5.82
N GLN A 517 -5.71 -16.54 -5.41
CA GLN A 517 -6.93 -16.28 -6.18
C GLN A 517 -6.60 -15.68 -7.56
N VAL A 518 -5.67 -14.72 -7.62
CA VAL A 518 -5.27 -14.06 -8.87
C VAL A 518 -4.66 -15.05 -9.85
N VAL A 519 -3.76 -15.92 -9.39
CA VAL A 519 -3.10 -16.94 -10.23
C VAL A 519 -4.08 -18.03 -10.66
N ASN A 520 -5.05 -18.39 -9.82
CA ASN A 520 -6.10 -19.35 -10.21
C ASN A 520 -7.01 -18.79 -11.32
N ASP A 521 -7.40 -17.52 -11.21
CA ASP A 521 -8.19 -16.83 -12.24
C ASP A 521 -7.39 -16.71 -13.56
N LEU A 522 -6.09 -16.38 -13.49
CA LEU A 522 -5.17 -16.37 -14.62
C LEU A 522 -5.06 -17.76 -15.28
N THR A 523 -4.79 -18.78 -14.47
CA THR A 523 -4.66 -20.17 -14.94
C THR A 523 -5.90 -20.62 -15.71
N SER A 524 -7.08 -20.33 -15.17
CA SER A 524 -8.36 -20.63 -15.85
C SER A 524 -8.48 -19.91 -17.20
N SER A 525 -8.02 -18.66 -17.27
CA SER A 525 -8.03 -17.87 -18.52
C SER A 525 -7.01 -18.36 -19.56
N LEU A 526 -5.92 -19.02 -19.16
CA LEU A 526 -4.92 -19.57 -20.09
C LEU A 526 -5.34 -20.92 -20.68
N ILE A 527 -6.23 -21.66 -19.97
CA ILE A 527 -6.79 -22.95 -20.39
C ILE A 527 -7.98 -22.74 -21.34
N SER A 528 -8.75 -21.66 -21.17
CA SER A 528 -9.91 -21.32 -22.02
C SER A 528 -9.49 -20.83 -23.41
#